data_f037caa38ce5ed108d897e7dffea84ce
#
_entry.id   f037caa38ce5ed108d897e7dffea84ce
#
_cell.length_a   1.000
_cell.length_b   1.000
_cell.length_c   1.000
_cell.angle_alpha   90.00
_cell.angle_beta   90.00
_cell.angle_gamma   90.00
#
_symmetry.space_group_name_H-M   'P 1'
#
loop_
_entity.id
_entity.type
_entity.pdbx_description
1 polymer ?
#
loop_
_entity_poly.entity_id
_entity_poly.type
_entity_poly.pdbx_seq_one_letter_code
_entity_poly.pdbx_strand_id
1 'polypeptide(L)'
;MPTRKSLHPSKWKEVTNRNFLSVVGFKFALERCPKVDFYCNSANLPEITLGHAVQPTYLRNIPVPGDKLEYDDLRIAFMVDENMENYLQLYRWMTSLGYPEEMAQYSRLGDKERLLPELETIGTAADVGDPATDRSDGTLLILSNSFNPTVKVKFRDLFPVSLSGIPFDNTKESQEFYTAAATFKYTMFDVIDIDGKEV
;
A
#
# COMPACT_ATOMS: atom_id res chain seq x y z
N MET A 1 -49.48 0.41 -21.44
CA MET A 1 -48.12 0.89 -21.80
C MET A 1 -47.62 1.70 -20.62
N PRO A 2 -46.51 1.32 -19.95
CA PRO A 2 -45.98 2.10 -18.85
C PRO A 2 -45.31 3.35 -19.41
N THR A 3 -45.72 4.51 -18.90
CA THR A 3 -45.18 5.84 -19.21
C THR A 3 -43.73 5.93 -18.80
N ARG A 4 -42.84 6.12 -19.77
CA ARG A 4 -41.42 6.46 -19.54
C ARG A 4 -41.37 7.77 -18.76
N LYS A 5 -40.97 7.72 -17.47
CA LYS A 5 -40.61 8.93 -16.73
C LYS A 5 -39.41 9.58 -17.43
N SER A 6 -39.60 10.76 -17.98
CA SER A 6 -38.54 11.57 -18.52
C SER A 6 -37.59 11.95 -17.38
N LEU A 7 -36.34 11.52 -17.47
CA LEU A 7 -35.29 12.00 -16.62
C LEU A 7 -35.03 13.47 -16.93
N HIS A 8 -35.51 14.36 -16.07
CA HIS A 8 -35.24 15.80 -16.17
C HIS A 8 -33.74 16.09 -16.05
N PRO A 9 -33.16 16.84 -16.99
CA PRO A 9 -31.71 17.18 -16.96
C PRO A 9 -31.29 18.04 -15.78
N SER A 10 -32.22 18.55 -14.98
CA SER A 10 -31.95 19.41 -13.82
C SER A 10 -31.41 18.69 -12.56
N LYS A 11 -31.17 17.37 -12.62
CA LYS A 11 -30.59 16.59 -11.51
C LYS A 11 -29.13 16.23 -11.67
N TRP A 12 -28.45 16.71 -12.69
CA TRP A 12 -27.00 16.54 -12.82
C TRP A 12 -26.34 17.50 -11.83
N LYS A 13 -25.78 16.94 -10.74
CA LYS A 13 -24.91 17.73 -9.86
C LYS A 13 -23.74 18.23 -10.71
N GLU A 14 -23.56 19.54 -10.77
CA GLU A 14 -22.36 20.12 -11.36
C GLU A 14 -21.14 19.57 -10.62
N VAL A 15 -20.13 19.20 -11.37
CA VAL A 15 -18.83 18.79 -10.82
C VAL A 15 -18.24 20.04 -10.17
N THR A 16 -18.25 20.08 -8.85
CA THR A 16 -17.78 21.23 -8.07
C THR A 16 -16.26 21.34 -8.05
N ASN A 17 -15.55 20.24 -8.21
CA ASN A 17 -14.10 20.21 -8.27
C ASN A 17 -13.62 19.78 -9.66
N ARG A 18 -12.96 20.68 -10.38
CA ARG A 18 -12.39 20.45 -11.72
C ARG A 18 -10.87 20.33 -11.71
N ASN A 19 -10.26 20.27 -10.53
CA ASN A 19 -8.83 20.11 -10.41
C ASN A 19 -8.44 18.65 -10.64
N PHE A 20 -7.37 18.45 -11.39
CA PHE A 20 -6.80 17.14 -11.62
C PHE A 20 -5.93 16.71 -10.44
N LEU A 21 -5.89 15.39 -10.18
CA LEU A 21 -4.99 14.82 -9.20
C LEU A 21 -3.54 15.04 -9.62
N SER A 22 -2.70 15.53 -8.70
CA SER A 22 -1.27 15.70 -8.96
C SER A 22 -0.55 14.35 -8.99
N VAL A 23 0.22 14.13 -10.03
CA VAL A 23 1.02 12.89 -10.20
C VAL A 23 2.15 12.79 -9.17
N VAL A 24 2.62 13.92 -8.63
CA VAL A 24 3.81 14.02 -7.76
C VAL A 24 3.47 14.08 -6.28
N GLY A 25 2.21 14.28 -5.95
CA GLY A 25 1.80 14.53 -4.57
C GLY A 25 1.31 13.27 -3.86
N PHE A 26 2.21 12.46 -3.33
CA PHE A 26 1.84 11.37 -2.42
C PHE A 26 2.89 11.19 -1.32
N LYS A 27 2.48 10.56 -0.22
CA LYS A 27 3.35 10.07 0.85
C LYS A 27 2.87 8.69 1.26
N PHE A 28 3.77 7.75 1.27
CA PHE A 28 3.50 6.40 1.77
C PHE A 28 4.03 6.26 3.18
N ALA A 29 3.31 5.63 4.08
CA ALA A 29 3.71 5.34 5.45
C ALA A 29 3.44 3.87 5.78
N LEU A 30 4.46 3.20 6.30
CA LEU A 30 4.43 1.80 6.70
C LEU A 30 4.78 1.71 8.19
N GLU A 31 3.84 1.30 9.04
CA GLU A 31 4.01 1.33 10.51
C GLU A 31 5.23 0.52 10.98
N ARG A 32 5.52 -0.59 10.30
CA ARG A 32 6.64 -1.46 10.67
C ARG A 32 8.00 -0.98 10.17
N CYS A 33 8.04 -0.27 9.05
CA CYS A 33 9.28 0.13 8.37
C CYS A 33 9.29 1.63 8.06
N PRO A 34 9.38 2.52 9.07
CA PRO A 34 9.28 3.97 8.87
C PRO A 34 10.40 4.56 8.00
N LYS A 35 11.57 3.90 7.92
CA LYS A 35 12.66 4.35 7.05
C LYS A 35 12.33 4.17 5.55
N VAL A 36 11.45 3.23 5.20
CA VAL A 36 10.97 3.05 3.83
C VAL A 36 10.06 4.20 3.41
N ASP A 37 9.28 4.74 4.34
CA ASP A 37 8.36 5.85 4.10
C ASP A 37 9.04 7.08 3.53
N PHE A 38 10.18 7.42 4.10
CA PHE A 38 10.90 8.65 3.81
C PHE A 38 11.47 8.69 2.38
N TYR A 39 11.86 7.52 1.86
CA TYR A 39 12.50 7.40 0.55
C TYR A 39 11.60 6.83 -0.54
N CYS A 40 10.30 6.69 -0.29
CA CYS A 40 9.36 6.17 -1.28
C CYS A 40 9.21 7.15 -2.45
N ASN A 41 9.59 6.72 -3.65
CA ASN A 41 9.52 7.53 -4.86
C ASN A 41 8.37 7.13 -5.79
N SER A 42 7.82 5.93 -5.63
CA SER A 42 6.69 5.45 -6.41
C SER A 42 5.83 4.49 -5.58
N ALA A 43 4.52 4.64 -5.69
CA ALA A 43 3.54 3.71 -5.16
C ALA A 43 2.36 3.61 -6.13
N ASN A 44 1.81 2.42 -6.31
CA ASN A 44 0.58 2.26 -7.07
C ASN A 44 -0.64 2.23 -6.13
N LEU A 45 -1.77 2.70 -6.61
CA LEU A 45 -3.06 2.33 -6.03
C LEU A 45 -3.48 1.03 -6.70
N PRO A 46 -3.65 -0.08 -5.96
CA PRO A 46 -3.95 -1.37 -6.58
C PRO A 46 -5.30 -1.40 -7.27
N GLU A 47 -5.39 -2.22 -8.31
CA GLU A 47 -6.64 -2.48 -9.05
C GLU A 47 -7.61 -3.29 -8.20
N ILE A 48 -8.90 -3.03 -8.39
CA ILE A 48 -9.99 -3.81 -7.79
C ILE A 48 -10.76 -4.46 -8.93
N THR A 49 -10.86 -5.78 -8.89
CA THR A 49 -11.60 -6.55 -9.87
C THR A 49 -12.80 -7.23 -9.22
N LEU A 50 -13.99 -6.99 -9.78
CA LEU A 50 -15.20 -7.72 -9.39
C LEU A 50 -15.38 -8.91 -10.33
N GLY A 51 -15.44 -10.11 -9.77
CA GLY A 51 -15.77 -11.31 -10.53
C GLY A 51 -17.14 -11.17 -11.23
N HIS A 52 -17.32 -11.82 -12.36
CA HIS A 52 -18.61 -11.88 -13.05
C HIS A 52 -18.91 -13.30 -13.51
N ALA A 53 -20.17 -13.67 -13.47
CA ALA A 53 -20.68 -14.90 -14.06
C ALA A 53 -21.29 -14.60 -15.44
N VAL A 54 -21.28 -15.58 -16.30
CA VAL A 54 -21.92 -15.48 -17.62
C VAL A 54 -23.13 -16.38 -17.64
N GLN A 55 -24.31 -15.80 -17.82
CA GLN A 55 -25.55 -16.53 -18.05
C GLN A 55 -25.74 -16.72 -19.54
N PRO A 56 -25.60 -17.94 -20.09
CA PRO A 56 -25.83 -18.18 -21.50
C PRO A 56 -27.35 -18.11 -21.83
N THR A 57 -27.68 -17.38 -22.85
CA THR A 57 -29.04 -17.38 -23.44
C THR A 57 -28.97 -17.72 -24.92
N TYR A 58 -30.07 -18.07 -25.52
CA TYR A 58 -30.15 -18.48 -26.93
C TYR A 58 -29.59 -17.43 -27.89
N LEU A 59 -29.76 -16.13 -27.59
CA LEU A 59 -29.34 -15.03 -28.47
C LEU A 59 -27.97 -14.43 -28.10
N ARG A 60 -27.65 -14.40 -26.85
CA ARG A 60 -26.38 -13.81 -26.35
C ARG A 60 -26.06 -14.22 -24.92
N ASN A 61 -24.84 -14.10 -24.56
CA ASN A 61 -24.41 -14.23 -23.15
C ASN A 61 -24.76 -12.96 -22.38
N ILE A 62 -25.35 -13.11 -21.21
CA ILE A 62 -25.67 -12.00 -20.31
C ILE A 62 -24.65 -12.03 -19.15
N PRO A 63 -23.84 -10.98 -18.96
CA PRO A 63 -22.96 -10.89 -17.80
C PRO A 63 -23.79 -10.59 -16.54
N VAL A 64 -23.54 -11.31 -15.48
CA VAL A 64 -24.13 -11.13 -14.15
C VAL A 64 -23.01 -10.78 -13.17
N PRO A 65 -23.14 -9.72 -12.36
CA PRO A 65 -22.12 -9.36 -11.38
C PRO A 65 -21.93 -10.49 -10.36
N GLY A 66 -20.68 -10.76 -10.04
CA GLY A 66 -20.30 -11.68 -8.95
C GLY A 66 -20.31 -11.01 -7.60
N ASP A 67 -19.94 -11.76 -6.58
CA ASP A 67 -19.98 -11.37 -5.17
C ASP A 67 -18.58 -11.25 -4.52
N LYS A 68 -17.52 -11.50 -5.30
CA LYS A 68 -16.14 -11.48 -4.79
C LYS A 68 -15.34 -10.36 -5.44
N LEU A 69 -14.73 -9.54 -4.59
CA LEU A 69 -13.72 -8.55 -4.97
C LEU A 69 -12.34 -9.16 -4.85
N GLU A 70 -11.52 -8.97 -5.88
CA GLU A 70 -10.10 -9.33 -5.88
C GLU A 70 -9.29 -8.04 -5.94
N TYR A 71 -8.25 -7.99 -5.10
CA TYR A 71 -7.33 -6.87 -5.00
C TYR A 71 -6.00 -7.26 -5.59
N ASP A 72 -5.44 -6.41 -6.45
CA ASP A 72 -4.08 -6.58 -6.98
C ASP A 72 -3.03 -6.21 -5.92
N ASP A 73 -1.77 -6.46 -6.23
CA ASP A 73 -0.65 -6.23 -5.33
C ASP A 73 -0.33 -4.73 -5.17
N LEU A 74 0.02 -4.34 -3.95
CA LEU A 74 0.61 -3.04 -3.69
C LEU A 74 2.10 -3.10 -4.02
N ARG A 75 2.54 -2.27 -4.97
CA ARG A 75 3.93 -2.15 -5.39
C ARG A 75 4.45 -0.78 -5.02
N ILE A 76 5.55 -0.75 -4.32
CA ILE A 76 6.26 0.48 -4.00
C ILE A 76 7.68 0.42 -4.53
N ALA A 77 8.20 1.58 -4.91
CA ALA A 77 9.63 1.74 -5.18
C ALA A 77 10.19 2.83 -4.26
N PHE A 78 11.36 2.59 -3.73
CA PHE A 78 12.03 3.48 -2.81
C PHE A 78 13.52 3.58 -3.12
N MET A 79 14.10 4.74 -2.83
CA MET A 79 15.54 4.92 -2.94
C MET A 79 16.22 4.22 -1.78
N VAL A 80 17.30 3.50 -2.08
CA VAL A 80 18.08 2.81 -1.06
C VAL A 80 19.02 3.80 -0.39
N ASP A 81 18.99 3.80 0.94
CA ASP A 81 19.87 4.62 1.77
C ASP A 81 21.34 4.16 1.68
N GLU A 82 22.30 5.05 1.96
CA GLU A 82 23.74 4.76 1.93
C GLU A 82 24.13 3.57 2.82
N ASN A 83 23.49 3.44 3.97
CA ASN A 83 23.69 2.31 4.91
C ASN A 83 22.79 1.10 4.61
N MET A 84 21.95 1.17 3.56
CA MET A 84 20.96 0.15 3.22
C MET A 84 19.96 -0.17 4.33
N GLU A 85 19.77 0.69 5.32
CA GLU A 85 18.96 0.39 6.50
C GLU A 85 17.51 0.14 6.15
N ASN A 86 16.93 0.93 5.22
CA ASN A 86 15.58 0.75 4.73
C ASN A 86 15.38 -0.59 4.00
N TYR A 87 16.35 -0.98 3.17
CA TYR A 87 16.35 -2.28 2.50
C TYR A 87 16.47 -3.44 3.50
N LEU A 88 17.39 -3.31 4.46
CA LEU A 88 17.62 -4.32 5.50
C LEU A 88 16.43 -4.50 6.43
N GLN A 89 15.64 -3.45 6.71
CA GLN A 89 14.40 -3.57 7.48
C GLN A 89 13.40 -4.50 6.79
N LEU A 90 13.15 -4.30 5.49
CA LEU A 90 12.28 -5.18 4.71
C LEU A 90 12.84 -6.60 4.59
N TYR A 91 14.14 -6.73 4.34
CA TYR A 91 14.81 -8.03 4.29
C TYR A 91 14.66 -8.80 5.60
N ARG A 92 14.89 -8.15 6.75
CA ARG A 92 14.71 -8.78 8.07
C ARG A 92 13.27 -9.19 8.32
N TRP A 93 12.31 -8.37 7.91
CA TRP A 93 10.90 -8.74 8.02
C TRP A 93 10.58 -9.97 7.18
N MET A 94 11.02 -10.02 5.92
CA MET A 94 10.80 -11.18 5.05
C MET A 94 11.49 -12.44 5.58
N THR A 95 12.72 -12.34 6.07
CA THR A 95 13.43 -13.50 6.66
C THR A 95 12.80 -13.99 7.94
N SER A 96 12.20 -13.09 8.73
CA SER A 96 11.46 -13.47 9.92
C SER A 96 10.13 -14.18 9.59
N LEU A 97 9.49 -13.84 8.47
CA LEU A 97 8.30 -14.53 7.99
C LEU A 97 8.63 -15.90 7.39
N GLY A 98 9.72 -15.97 6.61
CA GLY A 98 10.12 -17.17 5.89
C GLY A 98 11.04 -18.12 6.67
N TYR A 99 11.65 -17.67 7.79
CA TYR A 99 12.60 -18.39 8.66
C TYR A 99 13.48 -19.43 7.94
N PRO A 100 14.32 -18.99 6.98
CA PRO A 100 15.07 -19.90 6.08
C PRO A 100 16.11 -20.79 6.78
N GLU A 101 16.59 -20.39 7.97
CA GLU A 101 17.62 -21.12 8.70
C GLU A 101 17.07 -21.84 9.93
N GLU A 102 16.36 -21.12 10.79
CA GLU A 102 15.87 -21.62 12.07
C GLU A 102 14.48 -21.07 12.41
N MET A 103 13.65 -21.89 13.04
CA MET A 103 12.32 -21.49 13.54
C MET A 103 12.39 -20.35 14.56
N ALA A 104 13.52 -20.19 15.26
CA ALA A 104 13.77 -19.07 16.17
C ALA A 104 13.78 -17.69 15.46
N GLN A 105 13.95 -17.65 14.15
CA GLN A 105 13.86 -16.39 13.38
C GLN A 105 12.45 -15.81 13.39
N TYR A 106 11.42 -16.66 13.51
CA TYR A 106 10.04 -16.22 13.64
C TYR A 106 9.80 -15.41 14.91
N SER A 107 10.47 -15.74 16.02
CA SER A 107 10.37 -14.99 17.28
C SER A 107 10.86 -13.54 17.16
N ARG A 108 11.71 -13.25 16.18
CA ARG A 108 12.23 -11.89 15.89
C ARG A 108 11.14 -10.95 15.37
N LEU A 109 10.00 -11.46 14.91
CA LEU A 109 8.86 -10.63 14.51
C LEU A 109 8.30 -9.80 15.68
N GLY A 110 8.42 -10.31 16.92
CA GLY A 110 8.03 -9.60 18.14
C GLY A 110 9.04 -8.56 18.64
N ASP A 111 10.30 -8.63 18.19
CA ASP A 111 11.37 -7.73 18.62
C ASP A 111 11.35 -6.43 17.81
N LYS A 112 10.47 -5.49 18.19
CA LYS A 112 10.46 -4.12 17.62
C LYS A 112 11.80 -3.42 17.78
N GLU A 113 12.53 -3.69 18.86
CA GLU A 113 13.84 -3.13 19.20
C GLU A 113 14.95 -3.52 18.20
N ARG A 114 14.89 -4.71 17.61
CA ARG A 114 15.83 -5.15 16.57
C ARG A 114 15.53 -4.64 15.18
N LEU A 115 14.28 -4.29 14.92
CA LEU A 115 13.86 -3.69 13.65
C LEU A 115 14.14 -2.18 13.64
N LEU A 116 14.18 -1.54 14.81
CA LEU A 116 14.36 -0.10 15.00
C LEU A 116 15.31 0.18 16.16
N PRO A 117 16.65 0.04 15.99
CA PRO A 117 17.59 0.24 17.08
C PRO A 117 17.63 1.68 17.67
N GLU A 118 16.96 2.65 17.03
CA GLU A 118 16.96 4.05 17.47
C GLU A 118 15.70 4.49 18.22
N LEU A 119 14.75 3.59 18.50
CA LEU A 119 13.49 3.96 19.17
C LEU A 119 13.54 3.80 20.69
N GLU A 120 14.71 3.71 21.30
CA GLU A 120 14.90 3.56 22.76
C GLU A 120 14.44 4.77 23.60
N THR A 121 13.98 5.89 23.00
CA THR A 121 13.83 7.13 23.77
C THR A 121 12.40 7.65 23.92
N ILE A 122 11.38 6.97 23.43
CA ILE A 122 10.00 7.37 23.70
C ILE A 122 9.32 6.27 24.53
N GLY A 123 9.50 6.39 25.85
CA GLY A 123 8.85 5.56 26.81
C GLY A 123 7.34 5.66 26.72
N THR A 124 6.71 4.55 26.42
CA THR A 124 5.49 4.07 27.07
C THR A 124 5.38 2.58 26.77
N ALA A 125 5.82 1.78 27.72
CA ALA A 125 5.48 0.37 27.85
C ALA A 125 3.99 0.26 28.20
N ALA A 126 3.11 0.53 27.24
CA ALA A 126 1.67 0.39 27.42
C ALA A 126 0.99 0.15 26.07
N ASP A 127 1.50 -0.79 25.35
CA ASP A 127 0.69 -1.61 24.45
C ASP A 127 1.55 -2.81 24.00
N VAL A 128 1.70 -3.75 24.91
CA VAL A 128 2.11 -5.11 24.54
C VAL A 128 0.87 -5.74 23.95
N GLY A 129 0.44 -5.20 22.81
CA GLY A 129 -0.52 -5.83 21.97
C GLY A 129 0.18 -6.98 21.27
N ASP A 130 -0.37 -8.11 21.43
CA ASP A 130 -0.23 -9.40 20.77
C ASP A 130 1.18 -9.75 20.21
N PRO A 131 1.80 -10.81 20.74
CA PRO A 131 3.12 -11.24 20.28
C PRO A 131 3.03 -11.68 18.82
N ALA A 132 3.87 -11.06 18.00
CA ALA A 132 4.13 -11.45 16.61
C ALA A 132 2.95 -11.34 15.64
N THR A 133 2.46 -10.14 15.43
CA THR A 133 1.73 -9.89 14.18
C THR A 133 2.72 -9.97 13.02
N ASP A 134 2.57 -11.00 12.22
CA ASP A 134 3.28 -11.20 10.95
C ASP A 134 2.97 -10.09 9.93
N ARG A 135 2.00 -9.25 10.22
CA ARG A 135 1.41 -8.21 9.38
C ARG A 135 1.60 -6.82 9.95
N SER A 136 1.40 -5.82 9.11
CA SER A 136 1.48 -4.40 9.46
C SER A 136 0.40 -3.63 8.73
N ASP A 137 0.10 -2.44 9.20
CA ASP A 137 -0.76 -1.49 8.47
C ASP A 137 0.09 -0.50 7.68
N GLY A 138 -0.44 -0.09 6.53
CA GLY A 138 0.18 0.93 5.68
C GLY A 138 -0.81 2.00 5.28
N THR A 139 -0.31 3.19 5.05
CA THR A 139 -1.12 4.33 4.67
C THR A 139 -0.51 5.06 3.48
N LEU A 140 -1.30 5.25 2.43
CA LEU A 140 -0.95 6.10 1.29
C LEU A 140 -1.74 7.40 1.40
N LEU A 141 -1.04 8.51 1.62
CA LEU A 141 -1.62 9.85 1.61
C LEU A 141 -1.49 10.44 0.22
N ILE A 142 -2.60 10.84 -0.36
CA ILE A 142 -2.68 11.51 -1.65
C ILE A 142 -2.79 13.01 -1.38
N LEU A 143 -1.89 13.78 -2.00
CA LEU A 143 -1.80 15.21 -1.80
C LEU A 143 -2.42 15.97 -2.98
N SER A 144 -2.98 17.14 -2.70
CA SER A 144 -3.44 18.07 -3.72
C SER A 144 -2.26 18.76 -4.43
N ASN A 145 -2.54 19.54 -5.47
CA ASN A 145 -1.55 20.36 -6.15
C ASN A 145 -0.84 21.39 -5.23
N SER A 146 -1.45 21.69 -4.09
CA SER A 146 -0.89 22.56 -3.04
C SER A 146 -0.19 21.79 -1.93
N PHE A 147 0.10 20.50 -2.14
CA PHE A 147 0.71 19.59 -1.16
C PHE A 147 -0.08 19.41 0.14
N ASN A 148 -1.36 19.76 0.14
CA ASN A 148 -2.24 19.45 1.24
C ASN A 148 -2.80 18.02 1.08
N PRO A 149 -2.83 17.20 2.13
CA PRO A 149 -3.42 15.87 2.06
C PRO A 149 -4.90 16.00 1.71
N THR A 150 -5.39 15.18 0.78
CA THR A 150 -6.79 15.20 0.31
C THR A 150 -7.49 13.89 0.61
N VAL A 151 -6.81 12.79 0.38
CA VAL A 151 -7.36 11.44 0.55
C VAL A 151 -6.31 10.56 1.21
N LYS A 152 -6.77 9.72 2.12
CA LYS A 152 -5.97 8.72 2.81
C LYS A 152 -6.45 7.33 2.40
N VAL A 153 -5.57 6.52 1.89
CA VAL A 153 -5.83 5.10 1.62
C VAL A 153 -5.13 4.28 2.69
N LYS A 154 -5.91 3.57 3.51
CA LYS A 154 -5.40 2.72 4.58
C LYS A 154 -5.44 1.26 4.13
N PHE A 155 -4.29 0.62 4.08
CA PHE A 155 -4.13 -0.81 3.81
C PHE A 155 -4.08 -1.57 5.13
N ARG A 156 -4.82 -2.67 5.23
CA ARG A 156 -4.86 -3.52 6.42
C ARG A 156 -4.11 -4.83 6.17
N ASP A 157 -3.42 -5.28 7.20
CA ASP A 157 -2.75 -6.58 7.19
C ASP A 157 -1.72 -6.74 6.06
N LEU A 158 -0.91 -5.72 5.80
CA LEU A 158 0.19 -5.76 4.84
C LEU A 158 1.27 -6.74 5.27
N PHE A 159 1.79 -7.48 4.30
CA PHE A 159 3.03 -8.24 4.44
C PHE A 159 3.80 -8.26 3.13
N PRO A 160 5.15 -8.27 3.17
CA PRO A 160 5.97 -8.26 1.98
C PRO A 160 6.01 -9.65 1.34
N VAL A 161 5.90 -9.67 0.01
CA VAL A 161 5.97 -10.89 -0.80
C VAL A 161 7.23 -10.93 -1.63
N SER A 162 7.67 -9.78 -2.13
CA SER A 162 8.87 -9.70 -2.95
C SER A 162 9.65 -8.42 -2.67
N LEU A 163 10.97 -8.52 -2.75
CA LEU A 163 11.91 -7.42 -2.66
C LEU A 163 12.88 -7.56 -3.82
N SER A 164 13.05 -6.50 -4.62
CA SER A 164 13.94 -6.54 -5.77
C SER A 164 15.40 -6.59 -5.36
N GLY A 165 16.24 -7.24 -6.18
CA GLY A 165 17.68 -7.14 -6.06
C GLY A 165 18.19 -5.75 -6.42
N ILE A 166 19.39 -5.40 -5.91
CA ILE A 166 20.09 -4.16 -6.22
C ILE A 166 21.29 -4.54 -7.09
N PRO A 167 21.32 -4.09 -8.38
CA PRO A 167 22.47 -4.36 -9.24
C PRO A 167 23.61 -3.40 -8.89
N PHE A 168 24.76 -3.91 -8.46
CA PHE A 168 25.96 -3.12 -8.27
C PHE A 168 26.81 -3.16 -9.53
N ASP A 169 27.05 -2.00 -10.14
CA ASP A 169 27.85 -1.85 -11.36
C ASP A 169 28.84 -0.69 -11.18
N ASN A 170 30.13 -1.05 -11.11
CA ASN A 170 31.22 -0.10 -10.93
C ASN A 170 31.70 0.55 -12.24
N THR A 171 31.07 0.23 -13.36
CA THR A 171 31.42 0.81 -14.68
C THR A 171 30.62 2.07 -15.01
N LYS A 172 29.61 2.40 -14.19
CA LYS A 172 28.81 3.59 -14.38
C LYS A 172 29.57 4.85 -13.98
N GLU A 173 29.60 5.81 -14.90
CA GLU A 173 30.30 7.08 -14.70
C GLU A 173 29.46 8.14 -13.95
N SER A 174 28.15 7.94 -13.78
CA SER A 174 27.26 8.85 -13.08
C SER A 174 26.86 8.35 -11.71
N GLN A 175 26.76 9.28 -10.75
CA GLN A 175 26.19 9.00 -9.44
C GLN A 175 24.65 8.89 -9.58
N GLU A 176 24.16 7.70 -9.79
CA GLU A 176 22.74 7.39 -9.81
C GLU A 176 22.33 6.79 -8.46
N PHE A 177 21.13 7.11 -7.99
CA PHE A 177 20.59 6.50 -6.80
C PHE A 177 20.09 5.09 -7.10
N TYR A 178 20.39 4.14 -6.21
CA TYR A 178 19.80 2.82 -6.29
C TYR A 178 18.36 2.84 -5.84
N THR A 179 17.49 2.25 -6.64
CA THR A 179 16.07 2.11 -6.33
C THR A 179 15.76 0.64 -6.16
N ALA A 180 15.11 0.29 -5.07
CA ALA A 180 14.56 -1.04 -4.82
C ALA A 180 13.04 -0.99 -4.94
N ALA A 181 12.45 -2.10 -5.38
CA ALA A 181 11.01 -2.27 -5.43
C ALA A 181 10.59 -3.37 -4.45
N ALA A 182 9.50 -3.13 -3.75
CA ALA A 182 8.87 -4.11 -2.88
C ALA A 182 7.41 -4.31 -3.27
N THR A 183 6.96 -5.57 -3.22
CA THR A 183 5.58 -5.94 -3.47
C THR A 183 4.96 -6.47 -2.18
N PHE A 184 3.79 -5.96 -1.86
CA PHE A 184 3.04 -6.34 -0.68
C PHE A 184 1.70 -6.94 -1.05
N LYS A 185 1.29 -7.93 -0.28
CA LYS A 185 -0.09 -8.41 -0.21
C LYS A 185 -0.76 -7.81 1.02
N TYR A 186 -2.06 -7.65 0.98
CA TYR A 186 -2.88 -7.09 2.05
C TYR A 186 -4.29 -7.68 1.99
N THR A 187 -5.06 -7.53 3.06
CA THR A 187 -6.42 -8.08 3.12
C THR A 187 -7.41 -7.20 2.38
N MET A 188 -7.39 -5.91 2.65
CA MET A 188 -8.26 -4.91 2.03
C MET A 188 -7.68 -3.51 2.18
N PHE A 189 -8.17 -2.56 1.41
CA PHE A 189 -7.88 -1.16 1.66
C PHE A 189 -9.16 -0.34 1.75
N ASP A 190 -9.13 0.70 2.57
CA ASP A 190 -10.20 1.67 2.75
C ASP A 190 -9.73 3.03 2.24
N VAL A 191 -10.62 3.71 1.52
CA VAL A 191 -10.39 5.09 1.08
C VAL A 191 -11.14 6.02 2.01
N ILE A 192 -10.40 6.82 2.75
CA ILE A 192 -10.91 7.66 3.83
C ILE A 192 -10.56 9.12 3.51
N ASP A 193 -11.50 10.03 3.73
CA ASP A 193 -11.22 11.46 3.70
C ASP A 193 -10.34 11.85 4.92
N ILE A 194 -9.73 13.04 4.87
CA ILE A 194 -8.89 13.55 5.97
C ILE A 194 -9.66 13.59 7.29
N ASP A 195 -10.96 13.90 7.25
CA ASP A 195 -11.85 13.95 8.40
C ASP A 195 -12.24 12.57 8.95
N GLY A 196 -11.73 11.48 8.38
CA GLY A 196 -11.99 10.11 8.84
C GLY A 196 -13.34 9.55 8.40
N LYS A 197 -14.00 10.17 7.43
CA LYS A 197 -15.21 9.63 6.81
C LYS A 197 -14.83 8.77 5.60
N GLU A 198 -15.44 7.61 5.50
CA GLU A 198 -15.37 6.81 4.27
C GLU A 198 -15.96 7.63 3.10
N VAL A 199 -15.25 7.64 1.99
CA VAL A 199 -15.61 8.41 0.79
C VAL A 199 -16.61 7.63 -0.04
#